data_ad8b849eaae0b420e862c36e49650b9d
#
_entry.id   ad8b849eaae0b420e862c36e49650b9d
#
_cell.length_a   1.000
_cell.length_b   1.000
_cell.length_c   1.000
_cell.angle_alpha   90.00
_cell.angle_beta   90.00
_cell.angle_gamma   90.00
#
_symmetry.space_group_name_H-M   'P 1'
#
loop_
_entity.id
_entity.type
_entity.pdbx_description
1 polymer ?
#
loop_
_entity_poly.entity_id
_entity_poly.type
_entity_poly.pdbx_seq_one_letter_code
_entity_poly.pdbx_strand_id
1 'polypeptide(L)'
;MTESTLRLTPRQYAVQFIKFTLFSVSAGVIQILSFAVLHLLIKNSYWMPYLLALILSVLYNFTVNRRFTFKSAANIPLAMSKVAVYYAVFTPLSTWWGQYLTDTGWNYFIVLFGTMVINFVTEFLFCRFVVYRKTVFSNKWAEKDRAEAARNSGASRQEH
;
A
#
# COMPACT_ATOMS: atom_id res chain seq x y z
N MET A 1 -16.33 14.49 -21.66
CA MET A 1 -16.52 14.20 -20.23
C MET A 1 -15.26 14.62 -19.51
N THR A 2 -15.34 15.73 -18.80
CA THR A 2 -14.23 16.44 -18.16
C THR A 2 -13.57 15.55 -17.11
N GLU A 3 -12.27 15.26 -17.26
CA GLU A 3 -11.43 14.67 -16.22
C GLU A 3 -11.34 15.62 -15.02
N SER A 4 -12.36 15.62 -14.19
CA SER A 4 -12.19 16.16 -12.84
C SER A 4 -11.28 15.22 -12.09
N THR A 5 -9.97 15.44 -12.16
CA THR A 5 -9.02 14.92 -11.19
C THR A 5 -9.56 15.32 -9.83
N LEU A 6 -10.17 14.38 -9.12
CA LEU A 6 -10.67 14.57 -7.77
C LEU A 6 -9.51 15.07 -6.91
N ARG A 7 -9.39 16.39 -6.77
CA ARG A 7 -8.43 17.00 -5.86
C ARG A 7 -8.92 16.69 -4.46
N LEU A 8 -8.29 15.71 -3.83
CA LEU A 8 -8.56 15.38 -2.45
C LEU A 8 -8.17 16.55 -1.55
N THR A 9 -8.92 16.75 -0.47
CA THR A 9 -8.51 17.67 0.58
C THR A 9 -7.28 17.11 1.32
N PRO A 10 -6.42 17.97 1.91
CA PRO A 10 -5.27 17.53 2.69
C PRO A 10 -5.63 16.47 3.76
N ARG A 11 -6.79 16.63 4.39
CA ARG A 11 -7.34 15.68 5.37
C ARG A 11 -7.60 14.30 4.75
N GLN A 12 -8.10 14.24 3.53
CA GLN A 12 -8.36 12.98 2.84
C GLN A 12 -7.04 12.27 2.47
N TYR A 13 -6.00 13.02 2.09
CA TYR A 13 -4.66 12.45 1.88
C TYR A 13 -4.09 11.86 3.18
N ALA A 14 -4.20 12.59 4.29
CA ALA A 14 -3.74 12.10 5.60
C ALA A 14 -4.46 10.81 6.02
N VAL A 15 -5.78 10.75 5.85
CA VAL A 15 -6.57 9.54 6.15
C VAL A 15 -6.16 8.36 5.26
N GLN A 16 -5.91 8.60 3.96
CA GLN A 16 -5.42 7.55 3.07
C GLN A 16 -4.04 7.03 3.50
N PHE A 17 -3.14 7.94 3.86
CA PHE A 17 -1.80 7.58 4.32
C PHE A 17 -1.85 6.76 5.60
N ILE A 18 -2.66 7.16 6.59
CA ILE A 18 -2.84 6.41 7.85
C ILE A 18 -3.41 5.02 7.57
N LYS A 19 -4.43 4.90 6.72
CA LYS A 19 -4.99 3.60 6.33
C LYS A 19 -3.96 2.72 5.64
N PHE A 20 -3.20 3.30 4.71
CA PHE A 20 -2.12 2.59 4.03
C PHE A 20 -1.10 2.04 5.03
N THR A 21 -0.68 2.86 6.00
CA THR A 21 0.25 2.47 7.07
C THR A 21 -0.29 1.30 7.89
N LEU A 22 -1.51 1.42 8.40
CA LEU A 22 -2.13 0.39 9.23
C LEU A 22 -2.24 -0.95 8.50
N PHE A 23 -2.65 -0.93 7.24
CA PHE A 23 -2.77 -2.15 6.44
C PHE A 23 -1.41 -2.73 6.07
N SER A 24 -0.39 -1.90 5.80
CA SER A 24 0.97 -2.37 5.55
C SER A 24 1.60 -3.00 6.79
N VAL A 25 1.37 -2.42 7.97
CA VAL A 25 1.80 -3.03 9.25
C VAL A 25 1.08 -4.37 9.48
N SER A 26 -0.23 -4.44 9.25
CA SER A 26 -0.98 -5.70 9.39
C SER A 26 -0.50 -6.78 8.41
N ALA A 27 -0.10 -6.40 7.19
CA ALA A 27 0.50 -7.32 6.23
C ALA A 27 1.85 -7.88 6.72
N GLY A 28 2.66 -7.04 7.38
CA GLY A 28 3.89 -7.47 8.03
C GLY A 28 3.64 -8.51 9.14
N VAL A 29 2.61 -8.30 9.96
CA VAL A 29 2.19 -9.28 10.98
C VAL A 29 1.76 -10.60 10.33
N ILE A 30 0.95 -10.54 9.26
CA ILE A 30 0.53 -11.73 8.50
C ILE A 30 1.75 -12.47 7.93
N GLN A 31 2.75 -11.75 7.41
CA GLN A 31 3.97 -12.37 6.90
C GLN A 31 4.72 -13.14 7.97
N ILE A 32 4.90 -12.54 9.16
CA ILE A 32 5.59 -13.18 10.29
C ILE A 32 4.83 -14.42 10.75
N LEU A 33 3.53 -14.33 10.95
CA LEU A 33 2.69 -15.46 11.38
C LEU A 33 2.66 -16.57 10.33
N SER A 34 2.47 -16.23 9.06
CA SER A 34 2.48 -17.21 7.97
C SER A 34 3.83 -17.89 7.84
N PHE A 35 4.93 -17.13 7.97
CA PHE A 35 6.27 -17.70 7.96
C PHE A 35 6.47 -18.69 9.11
N ALA A 36 6.08 -18.32 10.34
CA ALA A 36 6.22 -19.19 11.49
C ALA A 36 5.47 -20.52 11.30
N VAL A 37 4.21 -20.47 10.86
CA VAL A 37 3.41 -21.67 10.59
C VAL A 37 4.00 -22.52 9.46
N LEU A 38 4.35 -21.90 8.35
CA LEU A 38 4.91 -22.60 7.18
C LEU A 38 6.28 -23.21 7.50
N HIS A 39 7.10 -22.55 8.32
CA HIS A 39 8.40 -23.07 8.72
C HIS A 39 8.28 -24.32 9.61
N LEU A 40 7.24 -24.42 10.42
CA LEU A 40 6.93 -25.64 11.20
C LEU A 40 6.49 -26.80 10.29
N LEU A 41 5.78 -26.50 9.21
CA LEU A 41 5.28 -27.51 8.28
C LEU A 41 6.34 -27.95 7.26
N ILE A 42 7.18 -27.05 6.80
CA ILE A 42 8.21 -27.29 5.76
C ILE A 42 9.59 -27.23 6.39
N LYS A 43 9.99 -28.35 7.02
CA LYS A 43 11.20 -28.43 7.87
C LYS A 43 12.54 -28.33 7.12
N ASN A 44 12.57 -28.58 5.80
CA ASN A 44 13.82 -28.77 5.05
C ASN A 44 14.26 -27.56 4.21
N SER A 45 13.56 -26.42 4.27
CA SER A 45 13.88 -25.24 3.49
C SER A 45 13.50 -23.96 4.21
N TYR A 46 14.40 -22.98 4.22
CA TYR A 46 14.08 -21.63 4.69
C TYR A 46 13.35 -20.81 3.62
N TRP A 47 13.75 -20.97 2.35
CA TRP A 47 13.27 -20.17 1.25
C TRP A 47 11.79 -20.38 0.89
N MET A 48 11.31 -21.60 0.95
CA MET A 48 9.92 -21.90 0.61
C MET A 48 8.91 -21.28 1.58
N PRO A 49 9.03 -21.47 2.92
CA PRO A 49 8.19 -20.76 3.89
C PRO A 49 8.25 -19.24 3.75
N TYR A 50 9.44 -18.70 3.55
CA TYR A 50 9.64 -17.27 3.38
C TYR A 50 8.93 -16.73 2.14
N LEU A 51 9.13 -17.37 0.98
CA LEU A 51 8.52 -16.96 -0.28
C LEU A 51 6.99 -17.02 -0.22
N LEU A 52 6.43 -18.09 0.33
CA LEU A 52 4.99 -18.25 0.47
C LEU A 52 4.40 -17.20 1.43
N ALA A 53 5.05 -16.96 2.57
CA ALA A 53 4.62 -15.92 3.51
C ALA A 53 4.69 -14.52 2.90
N LEU A 54 5.73 -14.23 2.11
CA LEU A 54 5.88 -12.98 1.38
C LEU A 54 4.75 -12.79 0.36
N ILE A 55 4.46 -13.83 -0.45
CA ILE A 55 3.37 -13.78 -1.43
C ILE A 55 2.03 -13.52 -0.75
N LEU A 56 1.72 -14.22 0.34
CA LEU A 56 0.49 -14.03 1.11
C LEU A 56 0.38 -12.59 1.65
N SER A 57 1.46 -12.07 2.23
CA SER A 57 1.53 -10.71 2.74
C SER A 57 1.29 -9.66 1.64
N VAL A 58 1.96 -9.81 0.50
CA VAL A 58 1.82 -8.89 -0.65
C VAL A 58 0.40 -8.92 -1.20
N LEU A 59 -0.19 -10.10 -1.39
CA LEU A 59 -1.56 -10.24 -1.88
C LEU A 59 -2.57 -9.61 -0.91
N TYR A 60 -2.39 -9.84 0.39
CA TYR A 60 -3.22 -9.23 1.42
C TYR A 60 -3.09 -7.70 1.40
N ASN A 61 -1.87 -7.18 1.50
CA ASN A 61 -1.58 -5.75 1.52
C ASN A 61 -2.16 -5.03 0.28
N PHE A 62 -1.93 -5.61 -0.90
CA PHE A 62 -2.47 -5.10 -2.15
C PHE A 62 -4.01 -5.08 -2.14
N THR A 63 -4.63 -6.20 -1.76
CA THR A 63 -6.10 -6.35 -1.79
C THR A 63 -6.78 -5.38 -0.84
N VAL A 64 -6.27 -5.26 0.39
CA VAL A 64 -6.86 -4.42 1.43
C VAL A 64 -6.65 -2.94 1.10
N ASN A 65 -5.44 -2.55 0.70
CA ASN A 65 -5.17 -1.17 0.31
C ASN A 65 -5.98 -0.75 -0.92
N ARG A 66 -6.07 -1.60 -1.95
CA ARG A 66 -6.90 -1.34 -3.12
C ARG A 66 -8.36 -1.11 -2.72
N ARG A 67 -8.90 -1.95 -1.85
CA ARG A 67 -10.31 -1.94 -1.47
C ARG A 67 -10.68 -0.81 -0.52
N PHE A 68 -9.89 -0.56 0.51
CA PHE A 68 -10.24 0.31 1.65
C PHE A 68 -9.47 1.63 1.68
N THR A 69 -8.21 1.64 1.26
CA THR A 69 -7.38 2.86 1.24
C THR A 69 -7.66 3.68 -0.01
N PHE A 70 -7.52 3.06 -1.17
CA PHE A 70 -7.71 3.75 -2.44
C PHE A 70 -9.14 3.62 -2.99
N LYS A 71 -9.95 2.73 -2.43
CA LYS A 71 -11.34 2.45 -2.85
C LYS A 71 -11.46 2.30 -4.37
N SER A 72 -10.53 1.56 -4.96
CA SER A 72 -10.32 1.47 -6.40
C SER A 72 -10.99 0.23 -7.00
N ALA A 73 -11.64 0.39 -8.16
CA ALA A 73 -12.13 -0.68 -9.01
C ALA A 73 -11.11 -1.12 -10.08
N ALA A 74 -9.83 -0.73 -9.94
CA ALA A 74 -8.77 -1.08 -10.89
C ALA A 74 -8.66 -2.58 -11.14
N ASN A 75 -8.30 -2.93 -12.37
CA ASN A 75 -7.99 -4.31 -12.75
C ASN A 75 -6.79 -4.82 -11.92
N ILE A 76 -6.98 -5.95 -11.25
CA ILE A 76 -6.00 -6.52 -10.30
C ILE A 76 -4.67 -6.85 -11.00
N PRO A 77 -4.61 -7.64 -12.10
CA PRO A 77 -3.37 -7.97 -12.77
C PRO A 77 -2.58 -6.73 -13.20
N LEU A 78 -3.25 -5.74 -13.79
CA LEU A 78 -2.60 -4.51 -14.25
C LEU A 78 -2.06 -3.67 -13.09
N ALA A 79 -2.81 -3.58 -11.99
CA ALA A 79 -2.38 -2.84 -10.81
C ALA A 79 -1.19 -3.54 -10.12
N MET A 80 -1.23 -4.88 -10.00
CA MET A 80 -0.11 -5.67 -9.47
C MET A 80 1.13 -5.59 -10.34
N SER A 81 1.00 -5.63 -11.68
CA SER A 81 2.13 -5.45 -12.59
C SER A 81 2.83 -4.10 -12.40
N LYS A 82 2.08 -3.03 -12.17
CA LYS A 82 2.67 -1.71 -11.88
C LYS A 82 3.43 -1.72 -10.56
N VAL A 83 2.88 -2.33 -9.52
CA VAL A 83 3.58 -2.48 -8.23
C VAL A 83 4.85 -3.33 -8.38
N ALA A 84 4.79 -4.42 -9.16
CA ALA A 84 5.96 -5.25 -9.45
C ALA A 84 7.07 -4.45 -10.17
N VAL A 85 6.70 -3.61 -11.14
CA VAL A 85 7.64 -2.71 -11.82
C VAL A 85 8.27 -1.71 -10.84
N TYR A 86 7.48 -1.14 -9.92
CA TYR A 86 8.00 -0.28 -8.87
C TYR A 86 9.09 -0.97 -8.06
N TYR A 87 8.83 -2.20 -7.57
CA TYR A 87 9.82 -2.95 -6.79
C TYR A 87 11.02 -3.41 -7.62
N ALA A 88 10.83 -3.72 -8.89
CA ALA A 88 11.93 -4.05 -9.81
C ALA A 88 12.92 -2.88 -9.98
N VAL A 89 12.45 -1.64 -9.84
CA VAL A 89 13.30 -0.43 -9.88
C VAL A 89 13.81 -0.06 -8.49
N PHE A 90 12.93 -0.04 -7.50
CA PHE A 90 13.27 0.40 -6.15
C PHE A 90 14.27 -0.53 -5.46
N THR A 91 14.13 -1.85 -5.62
CA THR A 91 14.99 -2.82 -4.91
C THR A 91 16.47 -2.68 -5.28
N PRO A 92 16.89 -2.71 -6.56
CA PRO A 92 18.30 -2.52 -6.90
C PRO A 92 18.81 -1.13 -6.52
N LEU A 93 17.98 -0.10 -6.67
CA LEU A 93 18.35 1.27 -6.32
C LEU A 93 18.58 1.41 -4.81
N SER A 94 17.67 0.89 -3.99
CA SER A 94 17.78 0.92 -2.53
C SER A 94 18.95 0.07 -2.01
N THR A 95 19.24 -1.05 -2.65
CA THR A 95 20.40 -1.88 -2.33
C THR A 95 21.69 -1.12 -2.62
N TRP A 96 21.77 -0.45 -3.76
CA TRP A 96 22.92 0.32 -4.15
C TRP A 96 23.24 1.46 -3.16
N TRP A 97 22.28 2.33 -2.84
CA TRP A 97 22.54 3.41 -1.87
C TRP A 97 22.74 2.88 -0.45
N GLY A 98 22.04 1.80 -0.08
CA GLY A 98 22.19 1.16 1.21
C GLY A 98 23.62 0.67 1.43
N GLN A 99 24.18 -0.02 0.43
CA GLN A 99 25.55 -0.48 0.44
C GLN A 99 26.53 0.72 0.50
N TYR A 100 26.34 1.71 -0.38
CA TYR A 100 27.20 2.90 -0.42
C TYR A 100 27.24 3.65 0.92
N LEU A 101 26.10 3.89 1.54
CA LEU A 101 26.03 4.58 2.84
C LEU A 101 26.69 3.76 3.95
N THR A 102 26.52 2.44 3.95
CA THR A 102 27.12 1.55 4.94
C THR A 102 28.65 1.53 4.79
N ASP A 103 29.15 1.49 3.56
CA ASP A 103 30.58 1.49 3.24
C ASP A 103 31.24 2.86 3.60
N THR A 104 30.47 3.95 3.60
CA THR A 104 30.93 5.28 4.06
C THR A 104 30.85 5.47 5.58
N GLY A 105 30.52 4.42 6.33
CA GLY A 105 30.55 4.40 7.79
C GLY A 105 29.24 4.78 8.48
N TRP A 106 28.14 4.87 7.75
CA TRP A 106 26.83 5.08 8.37
C TRP A 106 26.39 3.84 9.15
N ASN A 107 25.71 4.06 10.27
CA ASN A 107 25.15 2.95 11.05
C ASN A 107 24.12 2.18 10.22
N TYR A 108 24.30 0.86 10.14
CA TYR A 108 23.46 -0.05 9.37
C TYR A 108 21.94 0.12 9.68
N PHE A 109 21.59 0.25 10.96
CA PHE A 109 20.18 0.40 11.36
C PHE A 109 19.58 1.74 10.93
N ILE A 110 20.36 2.82 10.91
CA ILE A 110 19.91 4.13 10.43
C ILE A 110 19.65 4.07 8.92
N VAL A 111 20.56 3.46 8.16
CA VAL A 111 20.40 3.26 6.71
C VAL A 111 19.20 2.39 6.40
N LEU A 112 19.04 1.28 7.13
CA LEU A 112 17.89 0.37 6.98
C LEU A 112 16.59 1.09 7.25
N PHE A 113 16.45 1.74 8.41
CA PHE A 113 15.24 2.47 8.78
C PHE A 113 14.91 3.60 7.80
N GLY A 114 15.92 4.40 7.43
CA GLY A 114 15.75 5.46 6.43
C GLY A 114 15.27 4.92 5.09
N THR A 115 15.85 3.83 4.61
CA THR A 115 15.42 3.14 3.38
C THR A 115 13.98 2.63 3.48
N MET A 116 13.59 2.06 4.63
CA MET A 116 12.21 1.62 4.85
C MET A 116 11.21 2.79 4.80
N VAL A 117 11.55 3.93 5.42
CA VAL A 117 10.70 5.13 5.38
C VAL A 117 10.58 5.67 3.96
N ILE A 118 11.68 5.75 3.22
CA ILE A 118 11.68 6.20 1.81
C ILE A 118 10.83 5.25 0.96
N ASN A 119 11.04 3.94 1.09
CA ASN A 119 10.22 2.94 0.38
C ASN A 119 8.73 3.14 0.67
N PHE A 120 8.38 3.24 1.94
CA PHE A 120 7.00 3.38 2.37
C PHE A 120 6.31 4.62 1.78
N VAL A 121 6.98 5.78 1.85
CA VAL A 121 6.44 7.04 1.32
C VAL A 121 6.35 6.99 -0.21
N THR A 122 7.40 6.52 -0.88
CA THR A 122 7.43 6.45 -2.36
C THR A 122 6.46 5.40 -2.90
N GLU A 123 6.29 4.28 -2.23
CA GLU A 123 5.27 3.26 -2.58
C GLU A 123 3.86 3.83 -2.44
N PHE A 124 3.56 4.55 -1.35
CA PHE A 124 2.27 5.21 -1.19
C PHE A 124 1.99 6.19 -2.33
N LEU A 125 2.95 7.06 -2.65
CA LEU A 125 2.83 8.03 -3.73
C LEU A 125 2.68 7.33 -5.08
N PHE A 126 3.45 6.30 -5.34
CA PHE A 126 3.36 5.52 -6.58
C PHE A 126 2.00 4.83 -6.71
N CYS A 127 1.51 4.18 -5.66
CA CYS A 127 0.18 3.59 -5.65
C CYS A 127 -0.89 4.65 -5.92
N ARG A 128 -0.79 5.80 -5.28
CA ARG A 128 -1.78 6.87 -5.40
C ARG A 128 -1.80 7.52 -6.77
N PHE A 129 -0.64 7.84 -7.34
CA PHE A 129 -0.53 8.66 -8.55
C PHE A 129 -0.31 7.85 -9.83
N VAL A 130 0.15 6.60 -9.74
CA VAL A 130 0.44 5.75 -10.91
C VAL A 130 -0.50 4.55 -10.98
N VAL A 131 -0.60 3.78 -9.90
CA VAL A 131 -1.40 2.54 -9.89
C VAL A 131 -2.88 2.86 -9.93
N TYR A 132 -3.36 3.72 -9.04
CA TYR A 132 -4.79 4.00 -8.84
C TYR A 132 -5.23 5.36 -9.35
N ARG A 133 -4.39 6.11 -10.07
CA ARG A 133 -4.66 7.49 -10.52
C ARG A 133 -6.05 7.70 -11.09
N LYS A 134 -6.48 6.83 -12.01
CA LYS A 134 -7.77 6.94 -12.71
C LYS A 134 -8.93 6.22 -11.99
N THR A 135 -8.64 5.43 -10.98
CA THR A 135 -9.61 4.51 -10.35
C THR A 135 -9.78 4.73 -8.85
N VAL A 136 -9.15 5.76 -8.30
CA VAL A 136 -9.35 6.13 -6.89
C VAL A 136 -10.81 6.51 -6.66
N PHE A 137 -11.40 5.97 -5.59
CA PHE A 137 -12.80 6.15 -5.22
C PHE A 137 -13.82 5.71 -6.29
N SER A 138 -13.51 4.69 -7.05
CA SER A 138 -14.39 4.15 -8.10
C SER A 138 -15.11 2.87 -7.73
N ASN A 139 -14.87 2.30 -6.54
CA ASN A 139 -15.51 1.07 -6.11
C ASN A 139 -16.84 1.32 -5.35
N LYS A 140 -17.60 0.25 -5.11
CA LYS A 140 -18.90 0.30 -4.39
C LYS A 140 -18.84 0.96 -3.00
N TRP A 141 -17.71 0.88 -2.32
CA TRP A 141 -17.51 1.53 -1.01
C TRP A 141 -17.43 3.06 -1.13
N ALA A 142 -16.81 3.56 -2.19
CA ALA A 142 -16.78 4.98 -2.47
C ALA A 142 -18.15 5.53 -2.87
N GLU A 143 -18.96 4.73 -3.57
CA GLU A 143 -20.36 5.08 -3.92
C GLU A 143 -21.22 5.15 -2.66
N LYS A 144 -21.07 4.19 -1.74
CA LYS A 144 -21.80 4.19 -0.46
C LYS A 144 -21.47 5.41 0.38
N ASP A 145 -20.18 5.77 0.52
CA ASP A 145 -19.77 6.97 1.27
C ASP A 145 -20.37 8.25 0.67
N ARG A 146 -20.45 8.35 -0.67
CA ARG A 146 -21.06 9.50 -1.35
C ARG A 146 -22.57 9.57 -1.10
N ALA A 147 -23.24 8.41 -1.13
CA ALA A 147 -24.67 8.35 -0.85
C ALA A 147 -25.01 8.74 0.59
N GLU A 148 -24.19 8.29 1.55
CA GLU A 148 -24.32 8.68 2.97
C GLU A 148 -24.07 10.18 3.18
N ALA A 149 -23.03 10.73 2.55
CA ALA A 149 -22.72 12.15 2.61
C ALA A 149 -23.84 13.03 2.01
N ALA A 150 -24.42 12.58 0.90
CA ALA A 150 -25.57 13.27 0.28
C ALA A 150 -26.82 13.23 1.15
N ARG A 151 -27.10 12.12 1.83
CA ARG A 151 -28.21 12.00 2.80
C ARG A 151 -28.03 12.96 3.96
N ASN A 152 -26.86 13.02 4.57
CA ASN A 152 -26.58 13.87 5.72
C ASN A 152 -26.66 15.35 5.35
N SER A 153 -26.21 15.73 4.14
CA SER A 153 -26.33 17.12 3.66
C SER A 153 -27.74 17.53 3.29
N GLY A 154 -28.58 16.56 2.87
CA GLY A 154 -30.01 16.78 2.62
C GLY A 154 -30.82 16.95 3.91
N ALA A 155 -30.53 16.16 4.93
CA ALA A 155 -31.16 16.26 6.25
C ALA A 155 -30.91 17.60 6.93
N SER A 156 -29.65 18.08 6.90
CA SER A 156 -29.29 19.36 7.50
C SER A 156 -29.89 20.61 6.79
N ARG A 157 -30.36 20.45 5.55
CA ARG A 157 -31.08 21.53 4.82
C ARG A 157 -32.56 21.60 5.12
N GLN A 158 -33.17 20.55 5.68
CA GLN A 158 -34.58 20.51 6.03
C GLN A 158 -34.86 21.02 7.46
N GLU A 159 -33.83 21.18 8.28
CA GLU A 159 -33.92 21.68 9.67
C GLU A 159 -33.72 23.21 9.80
N HIS A 160 -33.52 23.90 8.67
CA HIS A 160 -33.44 25.37 8.60
C HIS A 160 -34.55 25.93 7.70
#